data_629da9766ea3fb48d20e68af31fa1956
#
_entry.id   629da9766ea3fb48d20e68af31fa1956
#
_cell.length_a   1.000
_cell.length_b   1.000
_cell.length_c   1.000
_cell.angle_alpha   90.00
_cell.angle_beta   90.00
_cell.angle_gamma   90.00
#
_symmetry.space_group_name_H-M   'P 1'
#
loop_
_entity.id
_entity.type
_entity.pdbx_description
1 polymer ?
#
loop_
_entity_poly.entity_id
_entity_poly.type
_entity_poly.pdbx_seq_one_letter_code
_entity_poly.pdbx_strand_id
1 'polypeptide(L)'
;MKRSSSCIAFVFYALFLGGCAHYPVNARLTQYNPDTGYRLKTVSKVENTDGLVVVLAFSGGGHRAAALSYGVLEELARTDIVWEGQHKRLLDEVQVISAVSGGSFTAAYYALFGDEIFRDYESVFLKQNIQHRLMWRMLSPLNWMRFASPYFSRSDMAAEFYDRHVFRGKTFGDLAQAHQSPFVILNATDMSSASHFGFTQDQFDLMCSDLSTFPVGRAVAASSAFPVILTPITVNNYAGSCGYIEPPQVETALAQRERLSRGYLKAEEMRTYQDAANHPYFHLIDGGLSDNLGLRGPLEPVLALGGVRPAMQYFGVKRPRKIVVIAVNAATHRDLGWDKRARAPGIVEVGFAFGDVINRYSFETRQLFRDRIEQWESELNDGQTSMEPVKVYGIEVSFEQLADAKEREYFDNLPTKFSLPPGAVDRLREVAGRLLRESVSYQELLCDLSFEEQSEYSKQTHAR
;
A
#
# COMPACT_ATOMS: atom_id res chain seq x y z
N MET A 1 -25.07 29.28 -45.64
CA MET A 1 -24.35 29.92 -44.50
C MET A 1 -24.96 29.71 -43.12
N LYS A 2 -26.29 29.40 -42.95
CA LYS A 2 -26.91 29.20 -41.61
C LYS A 2 -26.54 27.88 -40.89
N ARG A 3 -26.12 26.81 -41.58
CA ARG A 3 -25.75 25.53 -40.94
C ARG A 3 -24.39 25.57 -40.25
N SER A 4 -23.43 26.39 -40.71
CA SER A 4 -22.11 26.54 -40.12
C SER A 4 -22.15 27.25 -38.74
N SER A 5 -23.03 28.25 -38.60
CA SER A 5 -23.15 28.97 -37.31
C SER A 5 -23.74 28.13 -36.17
N SER A 6 -24.66 27.19 -36.50
CA SER A 6 -25.26 26.28 -35.51
C SER A 6 -24.23 25.24 -34.97
N CYS A 7 -23.36 24.74 -35.85
CA CYS A 7 -22.30 23.82 -35.41
C CYS A 7 -21.25 24.52 -34.50
N ILE A 8 -20.89 25.77 -34.84
CA ILE A 8 -19.96 26.57 -34.03
C ILE A 8 -20.58 26.89 -32.66
N ALA A 9 -21.85 27.28 -32.61
CA ALA A 9 -22.55 27.54 -31.37
C ALA A 9 -22.69 26.27 -30.49
N PHE A 10 -22.92 25.12 -31.10
CA PHE A 10 -22.98 23.84 -30.37
C PHE A 10 -21.65 23.42 -29.82
N VAL A 11 -20.55 23.62 -30.56
CA VAL A 11 -19.17 23.37 -30.10
C VAL A 11 -18.81 24.31 -28.96
N PHE A 12 -19.14 25.61 -29.05
CA PHE A 12 -18.93 26.57 -27.96
C PHE A 12 -19.75 26.20 -26.72
N TYR A 13 -21.02 25.84 -26.86
CA TYR A 13 -21.88 25.42 -25.72
C TYR A 13 -21.36 24.12 -25.10
N ALA A 14 -20.88 23.18 -25.90
CA ALA A 14 -20.27 21.94 -25.42
C ALA A 14 -18.95 22.19 -24.67
N LEU A 15 -18.13 23.16 -25.12
CA LEU A 15 -16.91 23.57 -24.42
C LEU A 15 -17.20 24.22 -23.06
N PHE A 16 -18.28 25.01 -22.96
CA PHE A 16 -18.72 25.58 -21.68
C PHE A 16 -19.21 24.52 -20.68
N LEU A 17 -19.85 23.45 -21.14
CA LEU A 17 -20.28 22.34 -20.28
C LEU A 17 -19.11 21.46 -19.82
N GLY A 18 -18.05 21.35 -20.64
CA GLY A 18 -16.83 20.62 -20.28
C GLY A 18 -15.99 21.29 -19.19
N GLY A 19 -16.05 22.64 -19.11
CA GLY A 19 -15.35 23.43 -18.08
C GLY A 19 -15.82 23.22 -16.66
N CYS A 20 -16.93 22.51 -16.43
CA CYS A 20 -17.49 22.24 -15.10
C CYS A 20 -17.02 20.91 -14.48
N ALA A 21 -16.23 20.08 -15.18
CA ALA A 21 -15.75 18.84 -14.61
C ALA A 21 -14.68 19.12 -13.54
N HIS A 22 -14.87 18.53 -12.36
CA HIS A 22 -13.99 18.69 -11.21
C HIS A 22 -13.70 17.34 -10.57
N TYR A 23 -12.50 17.19 -9.98
CA TYR A 23 -12.20 16.00 -9.19
C TYR A 23 -13.09 15.95 -7.94
N PRO A 24 -13.40 14.75 -7.41
CA PRO A 24 -14.10 14.63 -6.14
C PRO A 24 -13.26 15.26 -5.01
N VAL A 25 -13.82 16.28 -4.37
CA VAL A 25 -13.15 16.99 -3.25
C VAL A 25 -13.28 16.13 -2.00
N ASN A 26 -12.17 15.94 -1.28
CA ASN A 26 -12.18 15.26 0.01
C ASN A 26 -12.98 16.05 1.05
N ALA A 27 -13.71 15.37 1.92
CA ALA A 27 -14.53 16.00 2.92
C ALA A 27 -13.68 16.68 3.99
N ARG A 28 -14.20 17.82 4.51
CA ARG A 28 -13.59 18.51 5.65
C ARG A 28 -13.95 17.78 6.94
N LEU A 29 -12.98 17.57 7.82
CA LEU A 29 -13.20 17.09 9.18
C LEU A 29 -13.77 18.24 10.02
N THR A 30 -14.92 18.02 10.65
CA THR A 30 -15.57 19.06 11.47
C THR A 30 -14.91 19.23 12.82
N GLN A 31 -14.48 18.15 13.44
CA GLN A 31 -13.82 18.12 14.73
C GLN A 31 -12.84 16.94 14.80
N TYR A 32 -11.62 17.23 15.25
CA TYR A 32 -10.60 16.20 15.51
C TYR A 32 -11.00 15.30 16.67
N ASN A 33 -10.88 13.99 16.47
CA ASN A 33 -11.03 12.99 17.52
C ASN A 33 -10.03 11.83 17.26
N PRO A 34 -9.03 11.63 18.13
CA PRO A 34 -8.00 10.60 17.95
C PRO A 34 -8.52 9.15 18.10
N ASP A 35 -9.74 8.98 18.61
CA ASP A 35 -10.33 7.64 18.88
C ASP A 35 -11.35 7.23 17.82
N THR A 36 -11.50 7.98 16.73
CA THR A 36 -12.45 7.68 15.63
C THR A 36 -11.78 7.72 14.26
N GLY A 37 -12.41 7.08 13.26
CA GLY A 37 -11.93 7.04 11.88
C GLY A 37 -11.07 5.81 11.59
N TYR A 38 -10.59 5.73 10.34
CA TYR A 38 -9.79 4.59 9.85
C TYR A 38 -8.34 4.68 10.33
N ARG A 39 -8.06 4.11 11.50
CA ARG A 39 -6.76 4.09 12.17
C ARG A 39 -6.39 2.68 12.60
N LEU A 40 -5.10 2.41 12.72
CA LEU A 40 -4.63 1.12 13.23
C LEU A 40 -5.25 0.81 14.59
N LYS A 41 -5.25 1.77 15.50
CA LYS A 41 -5.80 1.63 16.86
C LYS A 41 -7.30 1.33 16.89
N THR A 42 -8.09 1.87 15.95
CA THR A 42 -9.57 1.75 15.99
C THR A 42 -10.11 0.60 15.16
N VAL A 43 -9.37 0.13 14.16
CA VAL A 43 -9.85 -0.85 13.17
C VAL A 43 -9.18 -2.20 13.33
N SER A 44 -7.90 -2.22 13.75
CA SER A 44 -7.15 -3.46 13.77
C SER A 44 -7.45 -4.31 15.00
N LYS A 45 -7.30 -5.63 14.82
CA LYS A 45 -7.32 -6.61 15.92
C LYS A 45 -6.02 -6.62 16.75
N VAL A 46 -5.11 -5.65 16.50
CA VAL A 46 -3.75 -5.66 17.10
C VAL A 46 -3.80 -5.64 18.63
N GLU A 47 -4.82 -5.05 19.24
CA GLU A 47 -5.01 -5.08 20.69
C GLU A 47 -5.41 -6.49 21.21
N ASN A 48 -5.99 -7.32 20.35
CA ASN A 48 -6.50 -8.64 20.68
C ASN A 48 -5.70 -9.78 20.04
N THR A 49 -4.44 -9.52 19.66
CA THR A 49 -3.58 -10.59 19.15
C THR A 49 -3.26 -11.54 20.29
N ASP A 50 -3.47 -12.82 20.03
CA ASP A 50 -3.06 -13.91 20.93
C ASP A 50 -1.54 -14.11 20.93
N GLY A 51 -0.79 -13.05 20.63
CA GLY A 51 0.68 -13.03 20.60
C GLY A 51 1.31 -13.29 19.23
N LEU A 52 0.54 -13.54 18.16
CA LEU A 52 1.00 -13.66 16.79
C LEU A 52 0.62 -12.38 16.02
N VAL A 53 1.63 -11.65 15.51
CA VAL A 53 1.43 -10.44 14.69
C VAL A 53 1.95 -10.70 13.29
N VAL A 54 1.08 -10.63 12.28
CA VAL A 54 1.43 -10.84 10.88
C VAL A 54 1.19 -9.56 10.09
N VAL A 55 2.24 -9.07 9.45
CA VAL A 55 2.23 -7.86 8.60
C VAL A 55 2.63 -8.24 7.18
N LEU A 56 1.86 -7.81 6.20
CA LEU A 56 2.19 -7.97 4.79
C LEU A 56 2.59 -6.63 4.19
N ALA A 57 3.60 -6.64 3.31
CA ALA A 57 3.98 -5.49 2.50
C ALA A 57 3.93 -5.89 1.02
N PHE A 58 3.08 -5.20 0.23
CA PHE A 58 2.87 -5.49 -1.20
C PHE A 58 3.46 -4.38 -2.05
N SER A 59 4.45 -4.73 -2.85
CA SER A 59 5.17 -3.78 -3.70
C SER A 59 4.34 -3.24 -4.88
N GLY A 60 4.84 -2.17 -5.48
CA GLY A 60 4.42 -1.72 -6.81
C GLY A 60 4.85 -2.68 -7.92
N GLY A 61 4.31 -2.45 -9.13
CA GLY A 61 4.65 -3.25 -10.32
C GLY A 61 3.44 -3.59 -11.22
N GLY A 62 2.35 -2.83 -11.13
CA GLY A 62 1.13 -3.02 -11.93
C GLY A 62 0.48 -4.39 -11.70
N HIS A 63 -0.05 -5.00 -12.76
CA HIS A 63 -0.70 -6.33 -12.68
C HIS A 63 0.23 -7.43 -12.19
N ARG A 64 1.55 -7.31 -12.45
CA ARG A 64 2.53 -8.28 -11.95
C ARG A 64 2.55 -8.31 -10.42
N ALA A 65 2.60 -7.14 -9.78
CA ALA A 65 2.56 -7.02 -8.34
C ALA A 65 1.21 -7.47 -7.77
N ALA A 66 0.10 -7.11 -8.40
CA ALA A 66 -1.22 -7.55 -7.98
C ALA A 66 -1.35 -9.09 -8.02
N ALA A 67 -0.88 -9.74 -9.08
CA ALA A 67 -0.95 -11.20 -9.22
C ALA A 67 0.00 -11.92 -8.24
N LEU A 68 1.21 -11.39 -8.03
CA LEU A 68 2.17 -11.97 -7.08
C LEU A 68 1.63 -11.87 -5.65
N SER A 69 1.11 -10.71 -5.24
CA SER A 69 0.50 -10.50 -3.92
C SER A 69 -0.73 -11.38 -3.72
N TYR A 70 -1.55 -11.57 -4.76
CA TYR A 70 -2.69 -12.46 -4.71
C TYR A 70 -2.27 -13.91 -4.48
N GLY A 71 -1.22 -14.39 -5.17
CA GLY A 71 -0.69 -15.75 -4.96
C GLY A 71 -0.15 -15.97 -3.54
N VAL A 72 0.41 -14.94 -2.89
CA VAL A 72 0.79 -15.01 -1.46
C VAL A 72 -0.45 -15.13 -0.58
N LEU A 73 -1.51 -14.34 -0.83
CA LEU A 73 -2.76 -14.50 -0.06
C LEU A 73 -3.38 -15.89 -0.24
N GLU A 74 -3.33 -16.47 -1.46
CA GLU A 74 -3.79 -17.84 -1.70
C GLU A 74 -2.98 -18.87 -0.90
N GLU A 75 -1.66 -18.71 -0.80
CA GLU A 75 -0.82 -19.61 -0.02
C GLU A 75 -1.09 -19.51 1.47
N LEU A 76 -1.20 -18.28 2.00
CA LEU A 76 -1.54 -18.05 3.40
C LEU A 76 -2.94 -18.60 3.76
N ALA A 77 -3.88 -18.54 2.80
CA ALA A 77 -5.22 -19.11 2.97
C ALA A 77 -5.24 -20.65 3.00
N ARG A 78 -4.23 -21.30 2.40
CA ARG A 78 -4.06 -22.77 2.39
C ARG A 78 -3.17 -23.26 3.53
N THR A 79 -2.51 -22.34 4.24
CA THR A 79 -1.62 -22.69 5.34
C THR A 79 -2.41 -22.77 6.63
N ASP A 80 -2.75 -23.99 7.06
CA ASP A 80 -3.38 -24.24 8.34
C ASP A 80 -2.35 -24.21 9.46
N ILE A 81 -2.68 -23.53 10.55
CA ILE A 81 -1.89 -23.43 11.77
C ILE A 81 -2.74 -23.77 12.99
N VAL A 82 -2.10 -24.24 14.04
CA VAL A 82 -2.72 -24.31 15.37
C VAL A 82 -2.08 -23.23 16.25
N TRP A 83 -2.90 -22.31 16.72
CA TRP A 83 -2.46 -21.21 17.56
C TRP A 83 -3.43 -21.03 18.73
N GLU A 84 -2.93 -20.99 19.96
CA GLU A 84 -3.76 -20.95 21.18
C GLU A 84 -4.82 -22.09 21.21
N GLY A 85 -4.44 -23.27 20.73
CA GLY A 85 -5.34 -24.44 20.67
C GLY A 85 -6.47 -24.33 19.64
N GLN A 86 -6.44 -23.34 18.76
CA GLN A 86 -7.43 -23.15 17.69
C GLN A 86 -6.82 -23.41 16.32
N HIS A 87 -7.54 -24.19 15.50
CA HIS A 87 -7.21 -24.34 14.09
C HIS A 87 -7.64 -23.10 13.31
N LYS A 88 -6.67 -22.47 12.63
CA LYS A 88 -6.88 -21.23 11.88
C LYS A 88 -6.07 -21.28 10.58
N ARG A 89 -6.46 -20.48 9.60
CA ARG A 89 -5.59 -20.21 8.45
C ARG A 89 -4.58 -19.12 8.85
N LEU A 90 -3.33 -19.22 8.41
CA LEU A 90 -2.34 -18.16 8.66
C LEU A 90 -2.80 -16.80 8.08
N LEU A 91 -3.60 -16.81 7.01
CA LEU A 91 -4.22 -15.61 6.46
C LEU A 91 -5.13 -14.88 7.45
N ASP A 92 -5.83 -15.59 8.33
CA ASP A 92 -6.76 -14.99 9.31
C ASP A 92 -6.02 -14.23 10.42
N GLU A 93 -4.72 -14.48 10.57
CA GLU A 93 -3.83 -13.79 11.52
C GLU A 93 -3.14 -12.54 10.93
N VAL A 94 -3.44 -12.17 9.68
CA VAL A 94 -2.91 -10.93 9.10
C VAL A 94 -3.63 -9.72 9.69
N GLN A 95 -2.90 -8.87 10.41
CA GLN A 95 -3.44 -7.65 11.02
C GLN A 95 -3.24 -6.41 10.16
N VAL A 96 -2.12 -6.33 9.41
CA VAL A 96 -1.77 -5.14 8.63
C VAL A 96 -1.32 -5.55 7.23
N ILE A 97 -1.82 -4.84 6.22
CA ILE A 97 -1.28 -4.91 4.86
C ILE A 97 -0.91 -3.51 4.41
N SER A 98 0.36 -3.26 4.16
CA SER A 98 0.85 -2.03 3.55
C SER A 98 1.10 -2.27 2.08
N ALA A 99 0.54 -1.45 1.20
CA ALA A 99 0.54 -1.75 -0.23
C ALA A 99 0.78 -0.53 -1.11
N VAL A 100 1.41 -0.76 -2.26
CA VAL A 100 1.83 0.26 -3.22
C VAL A 100 1.36 -0.10 -4.62
N SER A 101 0.84 0.88 -5.37
CA SER A 101 0.55 0.77 -6.81
C SER A 101 -0.25 -0.50 -7.14
N GLY A 102 0.31 -1.42 -7.92
CA GLY A 102 -0.34 -2.69 -8.26
C GLY A 102 -0.73 -3.54 -7.04
N GLY A 103 0.10 -3.60 -6.00
CA GLY A 103 -0.20 -4.29 -4.74
C GLY A 103 -1.40 -3.72 -4.00
N SER A 104 -1.65 -2.41 -4.16
CA SER A 104 -2.79 -1.72 -3.53
C SER A 104 -4.15 -2.26 -4.00
N PHE A 105 -4.26 -2.73 -5.24
CA PHE A 105 -5.50 -3.35 -5.74
C PHE A 105 -5.82 -4.62 -4.98
N THR A 106 -4.85 -5.50 -4.81
CA THR A 106 -5.02 -6.78 -4.09
C THR A 106 -5.31 -6.55 -2.62
N ALA A 107 -4.53 -5.68 -1.96
CA ALA A 107 -4.70 -5.37 -0.55
C ALA A 107 -6.09 -4.77 -0.25
N ALA A 108 -6.49 -3.76 -1.01
CA ALA A 108 -7.78 -3.10 -0.84
C ALA A 108 -8.95 -4.03 -1.15
N TYR A 109 -8.82 -4.88 -2.20
CA TYR A 109 -9.87 -5.83 -2.54
C TYR A 109 -10.08 -6.87 -1.42
N TYR A 110 -8.98 -7.44 -0.91
CA TYR A 110 -9.05 -8.39 0.19
C TYR A 110 -9.65 -7.77 1.45
N ALA A 111 -9.22 -6.57 1.83
CA ALA A 111 -9.75 -5.90 3.01
C ALA A 111 -11.24 -5.54 2.89
N LEU A 112 -11.74 -5.23 1.70
CA LEU A 112 -13.16 -4.90 1.49
C LEU A 112 -14.05 -6.13 1.39
N PHE A 113 -13.58 -7.21 0.78
CA PHE A 113 -14.43 -8.31 0.34
C PHE A 113 -14.02 -9.67 0.95
N GLY A 114 -12.93 -9.72 1.74
CA GLY A 114 -12.48 -10.96 2.38
C GLY A 114 -12.28 -12.09 1.37
N ASP A 115 -12.78 -13.27 1.70
CA ASP A 115 -12.64 -14.49 0.88
C ASP A 115 -13.34 -14.41 -0.50
N GLU A 116 -14.13 -13.36 -0.79
CA GLU A 116 -14.62 -13.14 -2.16
C GLU A 116 -13.46 -12.97 -3.15
N ILE A 117 -12.30 -12.49 -2.68
CA ILE A 117 -11.11 -12.34 -3.50
C ILE A 117 -10.73 -13.63 -4.23
N PHE A 118 -10.89 -14.79 -3.58
CA PHE A 118 -10.56 -16.11 -4.17
C PHE A 118 -11.61 -16.61 -5.17
N ARG A 119 -12.75 -15.95 -5.29
CA ARG A 119 -13.83 -16.33 -6.21
C ARG A 119 -13.92 -15.47 -7.45
N ASP A 120 -13.73 -14.15 -7.33
CA ASP A 120 -14.07 -13.23 -8.40
C ASP A 120 -12.95 -12.25 -8.80
N TYR A 121 -11.91 -12.04 -7.99
CA TYR A 121 -10.87 -11.04 -8.26
C TYR A 121 -10.12 -11.28 -9.57
N GLU A 122 -9.90 -12.55 -9.95
CA GLU A 122 -9.30 -12.87 -11.25
C GLU A 122 -10.15 -12.35 -12.41
N SER A 123 -11.46 -12.57 -12.35
CA SER A 123 -12.41 -12.16 -13.39
C SER A 123 -12.70 -10.67 -13.37
N VAL A 124 -12.65 -10.03 -12.19
CA VAL A 124 -12.93 -8.60 -12.01
C VAL A 124 -11.71 -7.75 -12.38
N PHE A 125 -10.50 -8.22 -12.06
CA PHE A 125 -9.29 -7.41 -12.22
C PHE A 125 -8.12 -8.15 -12.90
N LEU A 126 -7.59 -9.24 -12.33
CA LEU A 126 -6.30 -9.81 -12.75
C LEU A 126 -6.28 -10.31 -14.20
N LYS A 127 -7.38 -10.88 -14.70
CA LYS A 127 -7.50 -11.38 -16.08
C LYS A 127 -8.23 -10.38 -17.00
N GLN A 128 -8.43 -9.14 -16.52
CA GLN A 128 -9.01 -8.07 -17.34
C GLN A 128 -7.94 -7.19 -17.99
N ASN A 129 -8.22 -6.73 -19.20
CA ASN A 129 -7.38 -5.73 -19.85
C ASN A 129 -7.80 -4.31 -19.40
N ILE A 130 -7.41 -3.95 -18.18
CA ILE A 130 -7.72 -2.65 -17.58
C ILE A 130 -7.11 -1.51 -18.41
N GLN A 131 -5.88 -1.68 -18.88
CA GLN A 131 -5.19 -0.68 -19.70
C GLN A 131 -5.99 -0.35 -20.96
N HIS A 132 -6.50 -1.34 -21.68
CA HIS A 132 -7.30 -1.14 -22.88
C HIS A 132 -8.61 -0.44 -22.56
N ARG A 133 -9.29 -0.83 -21.46
CA ARG A 133 -10.54 -0.18 -21.02
C ARG A 133 -10.33 1.30 -20.69
N LEU A 134 -9.23 1.64 -20.01
CA LEU A 134 -8.88 3.03 -19.70
C LEU A 134 -8.55 3.81 -20.98
N MET A 135 -7.78 3.23 -21.91
CA MET A 135 -7.49 3.86 -23.21
C MET A 135 -8.75 4.20 -24.00
N TRP A 136 -9.70 3.26 -24.11
CA TRP A 136 -10.98 3.53 -24.79
C TRP A 136 -11.78 4.64 -24.11
N ARG A 137 -11.77 4.70 -22.78
CA ARG A 137 -12.40 5.81 -22.05
C ARG A 137 -11.70 7.15 -22.33
N MET A 138 -10.38 7.16 -22.43
CA MET A 138 -9.63 8.38 -22.81
C MET A 138 -9.98 8.86 -24.22
N LEU A 139 -10.23 7.94 -25.15
CA LEU A 139 -10.61 8.27 -26.54
C LEU A 139 -12.10 8.67 -26.68
N SER A 140 -12.90 8.55 -25.65
CA SER A 140 -14.32 8.93 -25.68
C SER A 140 -14.48 10.46 -25.80
N PRO A 141 -15.24 10.99 -26.77
CA PRO A 141 -15.49 12.43 -26.91
C PRO A 141 -16.08 13.08 -25.63
N LEU A 142 -16.89 12.34 -24.86
CA LEU A 142 -17.43 12.83 -23.60
C LEU A 142 -16.34 13.11 -22.57
N ASN A 143 -15.29 12.29 -22.52
CA ASN A 143 -14.17 12.51 -21.60
C ASN A 143 -13.24 13.63 -22.12
N TRP A 144 -13.11 13.83 -23.42
CA TRP A 144 -12.36 14.99 -23.95
C TRP A 144 -12.95 16.31 -23.44
N MET A 145 -14.27 16.43 -23.41
CA MET A 145 -14.92 17.60 -22.82
C MET A 145 -14.58 17.76 -21.32
N ARG A 146 -14.49 16.66 -20.58
CA ARG A 146 -14.11 16.69 -19.16
C ARG A 146 -12.64 17.04 -18.97
N PHE A 147 -11.74 16.54 -19.82
CA PHE A 147 -10.31 16.88 -19.82
C PHE A 147 -10.00 18.32 -20.25
N ALA A 148 -10.96 19.05 -20.82
CA ALA A 148 -10.82 20.48 -21.04
C ALA A 148 -10.84 21.28 -19.72
N SER A 149 -11.34 20.71 -18.64
CA SER A 149 -11.26 21.29 -17.30
C SER A 149 -9.86 21.07 -16.69
N PRO A 150 -9.21 22.10 -16.12
CA PRO A 150 -7.95 21.92 -15.39
C PRO A 150 -8.13 21.14 -14.07
N TYR A 151 -9.38 20.92 -13.64
CA TYR A 151 -9.72 20.25 -12.40
C TYR A 151 -10.16 18.78 -12.60
N PHE A 152 -10.02 18.22 -13.79
CA PHE A 152 -10.33 16.83 -14.07
C PHE A 152 -9.27 16.19 -14.97
N SER A 153 -8.71 15.09 -14.50
CA SER A 153 -7.52 14.50 -15.09
C SER A 153 -7.72 13.03 -15.50
N ARG A 154 -6.71 12.46 -16.15
CA ARG A 154 -6.70 11.03 -16.51
C ARG A 154 -6.78 10.13 -15.28
N SER A 155 -6.15 10.53 -14.17
CA SER A 155 -6.21 9.76 -12.91
C SER A 155 -7.56 9.86 -12.23
N ASP A 156 -8.27 10.99 -12.36
CA ASP A 156 -9.65 11.09 -11.84
C ASP A 156 -10.58 10.16 -12.63
N MET A 157 -10.42 10.07 -13.96
CA MET A 157 -11.14 9.11 -14.78
C MET A 157 -10.78 7.65 -14.43
N ALA A 158 -9.52 7.36 -14.15
CA ALA A 158 -9.09 6.03 -13.72
C ALA A 158 -9.66 5.69 -12.34
N ALA A 159 -9.67 6.65 -11.40
CA ALA A 159 -10.28 6.51 -10.07
C ALA A 159 -11.77 6.15 -10.18
N GLU A 160 -12.53 6.86 -11.02
CA GLU A 160 -13.95 6.54 -11.27
C GLU A 160 -14.14 5.13 -11.86
N PHE A 161 -13.20 4.70 -12.70
CA PHE A 161 -13.26 3.35 -13.27
C PHE A 161 -12.98 2.29 -12.20
N TYR A 162 -11.93 2.45 -11.39
CA TYR A 162 -11.60 1.51 -10.31
C TYR A 162 -12.70 1.46 -9.27
N ASP A 163 -13.22 2.61 -8.88
CA ASP A 163 -14.31 2.71 -7.92
C ASP A 163 -15.53 1.89 -8.35
N ARG A 164 -15.99 2.07 -9.58
CA ARG A 164 -17.20 1.39 -10.09
C ARG A 164 -17.00 -0.10 -10.40
N HIS A 165 -15.85 -0.46 -11.00
CA HIS A 165 -15.67 -1.79 -11.60
C HIS A 165 -14.87 -2.75 -10.75
N VAL A 166 -14.06 -2.23 -9.80
CA VAL A 166 -13.24 -3.05 -8.91
C VAL A 166 -13.75 -2.95 -7.48
N PHE A 167 -13.94 -1.75 -6.96
CA PHE A 167 -14.24 -1.51 -5.55
C PHE A 167 -15.72 -1.26 -5.24
N ARG A 168 -16.61 -1.31 -6.23
CA ARG A 168 -18.09 -1.26 -6.06
C ARG A 168 -18.57 -0.02 -5.26
N GLY A 169 -17.91 1.13 -5.42
CA GLY A 169 -18.24 2.37 -4.72
C GLY A 169 -17.87 2.40 -3.24
N LYS A 170 -17.02 1.49 -2.77
CA LYS A 170 -16.63 1.38 -1.37
C LYS A 170 -15.68 2.48 -0.93
N THR A 171 -15.83 2.93 0.32
CA THR A 171 -15.07 4.01 0.95
C THR A 171 -14.22 3.50 2.11
N PHE A 172 -13.38 4.36 2.68
CA PHE A 172 -12.66 4.04 3.93
C PHE A 172 -13.59 3.86 5.14
N GLY A 173 -14.80 4.43 5.10
CA GLY A 173 -15.83 4.14 6.09
C GLY A 173 -16.29 2.68 6.03
N ASP A 174 -16.40 2.09 4.83
CA ASP A 174 -16.68 0.66 4.68
C ASP A 174 -15.53 -0.21 5.20
N LEU A 175 -14.26 0.18 4.94
CA LEU A 175 -13.09 -0.50 5.50
C LEU A 175 -13.07 -0.44 7.04
N ALA A 176 -13.42 0.70 7.62
CA ALA A 176 -13.49 0.85 9.07
C ALA A 176 -14.57 -0.04 9.72
N GLN A 177 -15.63 -0.37 8.99
CA GLN A 177 -16.71 -1.24 9.45
C GLN A 177 -16.45 -2.74 9.21
N ALA A 178 -15.44 -3.08 8.43
CA ALA A 178 -15.08 -4.47 8.13
C ALA A 178 -14.29 -5.11 9.28
N HIS A 179 -14.95 -5.37 10.41
CA HIS A 179 -14.35 -5.80 11.69
C HIS A 179 -13.46 -7.06 11.66
N GLN A 180 -13.42 -7.82 10.59
CA GLN A 180 -12.61 -9.04 10.45
C GLN A 180 -11.47 -8.91 9.44
N SER A 181 -11.31 -7.75 8.82
CA SER A 181 -10.33 -7.50 7.78
C SER A 181 -9.03 -6.92 8.35
N PRO A 182 -7.89 -7.10 7.67
CA PRO A 182 -6.66 -6.44 8.05
C PRO A 182 -6.78 -4.92 7.89
N PHE A 183 -6.02 -4.18 8.70
CA PHE A 183 -5.82 -2.75 8.48
C PHE A 183 -4.95 -2.54 7.24
N VAL A 184 -5.46 -1.87 6.22
CA VAL A 184 -4.72 -1.65 4.97
C VAL A 184 -4.22 -0.22 4.89
N ILE A 185 -2.92 -0.07 4.66
CA ILE A 185 -2.28 1.22 4.36
C ILE A 185 -2.05 1.27 2.84
N LEU A 186 -2.82 2.07 2.14
CA LEU A 186 -2.56 2.37 0.73
C LEU A 186 -1.57 3.52 0.67
N ASN A 187 -0.44 3.32 0.00
CA ASN A 187 0.66 4.27 0.02
C ASN A 187 0.76 5.05 -1.30
N ALA A 188 0.88 6.34 -1.20
CA ALA A 188 1.19 7.25 -2.30
C ALA A 188 2.45 8.06 -1.96
N THR A 189 2.88 8.92 -2.89
CA THR A 189 3.96 9.88 -2.70
C THR A 189 3.40 11.28 -2.83
N ASP A 190 3.65 12.17 -1.88
CA ASP A 190 3.43 13.60 -2.08
C ASP A 190 4.45 14.13 -3.09
N MET A 191 3.95 14.66 -4.20
CA MET A 191 4.78 15.13 -5.30
C MET A 191 5.69 16.30 -4.90
N SER A 192 5.28 17.14 -3.95
CA SER A 192 6.00 18.36 -3.57
C SER A 192 7.18 18.08 -2.66
N SER A 193 7.00 17.20 -1.69
CA SER A 193 8.01 16.84 -0.68
C SER A 193 8.75 15.55 -1.01
N ALA A 194 8.26 14.76 -1.97
CA ALA A 194 8.69 13.38 -2.24
C ALA A 194 8.53 12.44 -1.02
N SER A 195 7.75 12.86 -0.01
CA SER A 195 7.51 12.07 1.19
C SER A 195 6.46 10.99 0.97
N HIS A 196 6.52 9.97 1.80
CA HIS A 196 5.53 8.91 1.86
C HIS A 196 4.21 9.44 2.41
N PHE A 197 3.10 9.10 1.74
CA PHE A 197 1.74 9.46 2.13
C PHE A 197 0.89 8.20 2.28
N GLY A 198 0.52 7.84 3.52
CA GLY A 198 -0.37 6.72 3.81
C GLY A 198 -1.83 7.15 3.94
N PHE A 199 -2.75 6.47 3.27
CA PHE A 199 -4.18 6.73 3.43
C PHE A 199 -4.69 6.14 4.75
N THR A 200 -4.49 6.90 5.82
CA THR A 200 -4.98 6.66 7.19
C THR A 200 -5.64 7.91 7.72
N GLN A 201 -6.56 7.80 8.70
CA GLN A 201 -7.15 8.98 9.31
C GLN A 201 -6.10 9.82 10.04
N ASP A 202 -5.06 9.18 10.62
CA ASP A 202 -3.95 9.91 11.27
C ASP A 202 -3.24 10.88 10.30
N GLN A 203 -3.03 10.48 9.05
CA GLN A 203 -2.47 11.36 8.01
C GLN A 203 -3.47 12.44 7.58
N PHE A 204 -4.75 12.10 7.48
CA PHE A 204 -5.81 13.04 7.07
C PHE A 204 -6.15 14.05 8.15
N ASP A 205 -5.92 13.74 9.42
CA ASP A 205 -6.09 14.68 10.53
C ASP A 205 -5.17 15.90 10.42
N LEU A 206 -3.93 15.70 9.95
CA LEU A 206 -2.98 16.81 9.74
C LEU A 206 -3.56 17.88 8.83
N MET A 207 -4.37 17.46 7.85
CA MET A 207 -5.03 18.30 6.87
C MET A 207 -6.47 18.66 7.25
N CYS A 208 -6.94 18.31 8.45
CA CYS A 208 -8.33 18.44 8.87
C CYS A 208 -9.33 17.88 7.83
N SER A 209 -9.04 16.69 7.29
CA SER A 209 -9.86 16.02 6.29
C SER A 209 -10.43 14.70 6.82
N ASP A 210 -11.68 14.42 6.46
CA ASP A 210 -12.36 13.17 6.82
C ASP A 210 -12.11 12.12 5.74
N LEU A 211 -11.38 11.06 6.11
CA LEU A 211 -11.09 9.94 5.22
C LEU A 211 -12.30 9.00 5.03
N SER A 212 -13.27 8.99 5.95
CA SER A 212 -14.34 8.00 5.95
C SER A 212 -15.15 7.98 4.64
N THR A 213 -15.37 9.14 4.03
CA THR A 213 -16.11 9.29 2.78
C THR A 213 -15.23 9.17 1.53
N PHE A 214 -13.91 9.05 1.69
CA PHE A 214 -12.97 9.00 0.57
C PHE A 214 -13.07 7.64 -0.14
N PRO A 215 -13.30 7.61 -1.48
CA PRO A 215 -13.42 6.36 -2.22
C PRO A 215 -12.11 5.57 -2.22
N VAL A 216 -12.16 4.27 -1.91
CA VAL A 216 -10.99 3.38 -1.96
C VAL A 216 -10.39 3.33 -3.37
N GLY A 217 -11.24 3.32 -4.41
CA GLY A 217 -10.78 3.38 -5.80
C GLY A 217 -9.95 4.62 -6.13
N ARG A 218 -10.21 5.77 -5.47
CA ARG A 218 -9.44 7.00 -5.63
C ARG A 218 -8.09 6.93 -4.92
N ALA A 219 -8.02 6.33 -3.75
CA ALA A 219 -6.75 6.11 -3.04
C ALA A 219 -5.85 5.14 -3.81
N VAL A 220 -6.41 4.04 -4.35
CA VAL A 220 -5.68 3.11 -5.22
C VAL A 220 -5.21 3.80 -6.51
N ALA A 221 -6.02 4.71 -7.08
CA ALA A 221 -5.61 5.51 -8.23
C ALA A 221 -4.43 6.44 -7.90
N ALA A 222 -4.42 7.08 -6.72
CA ALA A 222 -3.30 7.88 -6.24
C ALA A 222 -2.04 7.02 -6.06
N SER A 223 -2.19 5.88 -5.36
CA SER A 223 -1.11 4.92 -5.14
C SER A 223 -0.50 4.37 -6.43
N SER A 224 -1.25 4.35 -7.54
CA SER A 224 -0.84 3.85 -8.85
C SER A 224 -0.71 4.95 -9.92
N ALA A 225 -0.68 6.22 -9.52
CA ALA A 225 -0.54 7.36 -10.42
C ALA A 225 0.91 7.53 -10.91
N PHE A 226 1.39 6.55 -11.69
CA PHE A 226 2.76 6.57 -12.22
C PHE A 226 2.95 7.76 -13.17
N PRO A 227 3.98 8.60 -12.96
CA PRO A 227 4.23 9.78 -13.78
C PRO A 227 4.30 9.47 -15.29
N VAL A 228 3.95 10.44 -16.13
CA VAL A 228 3.83 10.34 -17.61
C VAL A 228 2.59 9.55 -18.07
N ILE A 229 2.24 8.44 -17.44
CA ILE A 229 1.06 7.63 -17.80
C ILE A 229 -0.20 8.22 -17.18
N LEU A 230 -0.15 8.47 -15.89
CA LEU A 230 -1.21 9.08 -15.10
C LEU A 230 -0.80 10.45 -14.58
N THR A 231 -1.77 11.21 -14.13
CA THR A 231 -1.58 12.54 -13.52
C THR A 231 -1.67 12.42 -12.00
N PRO A 232 -1.15 13.37 -11.23
CA PRO A 232 -1.36 13.38 -9.79
C PRO A 232 -2.83 13.40 -9.40
N ILE A 233 -3.17 12.82 -8.25
CA ILE A 233 -4.47 12.97 -7.58
C ILE A 233 -4.38 14.12 -6.59
N THR A 234 -5.28 15.09 -6.72
CA THR A 234 -5.32 16.27 -5.84
C THR A 234 -6.17 16.01 -4.62
N VAL A 235 -5.67 16.44 -3.44
CA VAL A 235 -6.33 16.44 -2.14
C VAL A 235 -6.28 17.85 -1.57
N ASN A 236 -7.41 18.34 -1.06
CA ASN A 236 -7.50 19.67 -0.46
C ASN A 236 -7.01 19.63 0.98
N ASN A 237 -6.33 20.71 1.40
CA ASN A 237 -5.86 20.90 2.76
C ASN A 237 -6.78 21.86 3.51
N TYR A 238 -7.35 21.40 4.62
CA TYR A 238 -8.23 22.18 5.50
C TYR A 238 -7.60 22.41 6.89
N ALA A 239 -6.29 22.24 7.01
CA ALA A 239 -5.58 22.36 8.30
C ALA A 239 -5.96 23.63 9.06
N GLY A 240 -5.99 23.53 10.38
CA GLY A 240 -6.43 24.59 11.27
C GLY A 240 -7.95 24.68 11.46
N SER A 241 -8.78 23.91 10.73
CA SER A 241 -10.24 24.03 10.79
C SER A 241 -10.94 23.02 11.72
N CYS A 242 -10.25 21.99 12.22
CA CYS A 242 -10.85 20.90 13.00
C CYS A 242 -10.40 20.82 14.47
N GLY A 243 -9.50 21.72 14.91
CA GLY A 243 -8.93 21.67 16.25
C GLY A 243 -7.95 20.52 16.46
N TYR A 244 -7.18 20.15 15.42
CA TYR A 244 -6.14 19.15 15.53
C TYR A 244 -5.15 19.49 16.63
N ILE A 245 -4.80 18.48 17.46
CA ILE A 245 -3.86 18.63 18.57
C ILE A 245 -2.57 17.90 18.18
N GLU A 246 -1.50 18.67 17.99
CA GLU A 246 -0.18 18.12 17.65
C GLU A 246 0.36 17.30 18.84
N PRO A 247 0.87 16.08 18.60
CA PRO A 247 1.52 15.30 19.65
C PRO A 247 2.78 15.99 20.18
N PRO A 248 3.03 15.98 21.51
CA PRO A 248 4.20 16.64 22.11
C PRO A 248 5.54 16.18 21.54
N GLN A 249 5.60 14.97 21.01
CA GLN A 249 6.79 14.40 20.39
C GLN A 249 7.24 15.18 19.16
N VAL A 250 6.31 15.81 18.43
CA VAL A 250 6.62 16.62 17.24
C VAL A 250 7.45 17.85 17.66
N GLU A 251 6.99 18.58 18.66
CA GLU A 251 7.74 19.74 19.18
C GLU A 251 9.10 19.34 19.75
N THR A 252 9.15 18.22 20.49
CA THR A 252 10.40 17.66 21.01
C THR A 252 11.37 17.31 19.89
N ALA A 253 10.90 16.69 18.80
CA ALA A 253 11.71 16.34 17.65
C ALA A 253 12.25 17.59 16.93
N LEU A 254 11.43 18.64 16.76
CA LEU A 254 11.85 19.88 16.13
C LEU A 254 12.83 20.71 16.99
N ALA A 255 12.80 20.56 18.32
CA ALA A 255 13.75 21.20 19.22
C ALA A 255 15.14 20.53 19.20
N GLN A 256 15.28 19.33 18.63
CA GLN A 256 16.55 18.62 18.51
C GLN A 256 17.51 19.37 17.59
N ARG A 257 18.81 19.39 17.96
CA ARG A 257 19.84 20.00 17.11
C ARG A 257 20.16 19.21 15.86
N GLU A 258 19.84 17.92 15.85
CA GLU A 258 20.09 17.01 14.73
C GLU A 258 18.97 17.04 13.72
N ARG A 259 19.05 18.01 12.81
CA ARG A 259 18.05 18.25 11.74
C ARG A 259 17.95 17.13 10.69
N LEU A 260 18.89 16.19 10.69
CA LEU A 260 18.87 15.02 9.80
C LEU A 260 18.34 13.76 10.48
N SER A 261 17.88 13.86 11.74
CA SER A 261 17.23 12.74 12.39
C SER A 261 15.89 12.43 11.71
N ARG A 262 15.51 11.14 11.67
CA ARG A 262 14.21 10.73 11.09
C ARG A 262 13.03 11.38 11.80
N GLY A 263 13.11 11.52 13.13
CA GLY A 263 12.09 12.20 13.92
C GLY A 263 11.92 13.66 13.55
N TYR A 264 13.04 14.40 13.37
CA TYR A 264 13.01 15.79 12.94
C TYR A 264 12.38 15.95 11.56
N LEU A 265 12.83 15.16 10.57
CA LEU A 265 12.29 15.22 9.20
C LEU A 265 10.78 14.88 9.17
N LYS A 266 10.34 13.88 9.95
CA LYS A 266 8.92 13.54 10.04
C LYS A 266 8.09 14.65 10.70
N ALA A 267 8.64 15.29 11.72
CA ALA A 267 8.00 16.43 12.39
C ALA A 267 7.87 17.65 11.45
N GLU A 268 8.89 17.96 10.63
CA GLU A 268 8.81 18.99 9.59
C GLU A 268 7.75 18.65 8.54
N GLU A 269 7.70 17.41 8.10
CA GLU A 269 6.68 16.93 7.16
C GLU A 269 5.28 17.11 7.75
N MET A 270 5.05 16.71 8.99
CA MET A 270 3.75 16.89 9.66
C MET A 270 3.34 18.35 9.72
N ARG A 271 4.25 19.27 10.00
CA ARG A 271 3.97 20.73 10.00
C ARG A 271 3.67 21.28 8.61
N THR A 272 4.28 20.74 7.57
CA THR A 272 3.94 21.09 6.18
C THR A 272 2.46 20.77 5.88
N TYR A 273 1.98 19.60 6.30
CA TYR A 273 0.56 19.24 6.16
C TYR A 273 -0.38 20.11 6.98
N GLN A 274 0.08 20.69 8.09
CA GLN A 274 -0.70 21.59 8.95
C GLN A 274 -0.74 23.04 8.45
N ASP A 275 0.00 23.39 7.41
CA ASP A 275 0.08 24.74 6.85
C ASP A 275 -0.81 24.88 5.60
N ALA A 276 -2.12 24.97 5.78
CA ALA A 276 -3.05 25.17 4.66
C ALA A 276 -2.90 26.53 3.97
N ALA A 277 -2.28 27.54 4.61
CA ALA A 277 -2.09 28.85 4.01
C ALA A 277 -1.05 28.82 2.88
N ASN A 278 0.04 28.10 3.07
CA ASN A 278 1.10 27.94 2.08
C ASN A 278 0.91 26.66 1.24
N HIS A 279 0.24 25.65 1.77
CA HIS A 279 0.01 24.34 1.12
C HIS A 279 -1.50 24.00 1.07
N PRO A 280 -2.31 24.75 0.27
CA PRO A 280 -3.77 24.52 0.20
C PRO A 280 -4.15 23.21 -0.52
N TYR A 281 -3.22 22.60 -1.25
CA TYR A 281 -3.42 21.35 -1.99
C TYR A 281 -2.20 20.46 -1.90
N PHE A 282 -2.44 19.15 -1.85
CA PHE A 282 -1.41 18.12 -2.05
C PHE A 282 -1.69 17.35 -3.32
N HIS A 283 -0.63 17.02 -4.05
CA HIS A 283 -0.68 16.29 -5.31
C HIS A 283 0.00 14.93 -5.11
N LEU A 284 -0.81 13.86 -5.09
CA LEU A 284 -0.35 12.52 -4.81
C LEU A 284 -0.05 11.77 -6.12
N ILE A 285 1.12 11.14 -6.16
CA ILE A 285 1.60 10.31 -7.27
C ILE A 285 1.91 8.90 -6.77
N ASP A 286 2.33 8.01 -7.67
CA ASP A 286 2.61 6.61 -7.37
C ASP A 286 3.48 6.44 -6.11
N GLY A 287 3.04 5.59 -5.20
CA GLY A 287 3.74 5.32 -3.95
C GLY A 287 5.13 4.71 -4.14
N GLY A 288 5.37 4.05 -5.27
CA GLY A 288 6.66 3.46 -5.59
C GLY A 288 7.81 4.47 -5.69
N LEU A 289 7.52 5.76 -5.84
CA LEU A 289 8.54 6.79 -5.87
C LEU A 289 9.17 7.07 -4.50
N SER A 290 8.41 6.96 -3.42
CA SER A 290 8.93 7.10 -2.05
C SER A 290 9.22 5.76 -1.39
N ASP A 291 8.43 4.71 -1.66
CA ASP A 291 8.59 3.36 -1.12
C ASP A 291 7.93 2.31 -2.01
N ASN A 292 8.66 1.70 -2.92
CA ASN A 292 8.10 0.70 -3.83
C ASN A 292 7.74 -0.64 -3.14
N LEU A 293 8.29 -0.92 -1.97
CA LEU A 293 8.05 -2.18 -1.25
C LEU A 293 6.83 -2.14 -0.32
N GLY A 294 6.35 -0.94 0.03
CA GLY A 294 5.31 -0.76 1.02
C GLY A 294 5.77 -1.01 2.45
N LEU A 295 7.07 -1.08 2.69
CA LEU A 295 7.64 -1.34 4.01
C LEU A 295 7.70 -0.10 4.89
N ARG A 296 7.76 1.11 4.30
CA ARG A 296 7.84 2.35 5.08
C ARG A 296 6.57 2.62 5.87
N GLY A 297 5.40 2.28 5.33
CA GLY A 297 4.12 2.44 6.04
C GLY A 297 4.16 1.87 7.46
N PRO A 298 4.49 0.60 7.69
CA PRO A 298 4.64 0.03 9.03
C PRO A 298 5.96 0.39 9.74
N LEU A 299 7.06 0.65 9.01
CA LEU A 299 8.37 0.92 9.62
C LEU A 299 8.52 2.35 10.12
N GLU A 300 8.05 3.36 9.38
CA GLU A 300 8.25 4.77 9.74
C GLU A 300 7.64 5.13 11.10
N PRO A 301 6.42 4.71 11.47
CA PRO A 301 5.89 4.96 12.81
C PRO A 301 6.75 4.35 13.92
N VAL A 302 7.25 3.13 13.71
CA VAL A 302 8.15 2.47 14.68
C VAL A 302 9.45 3.26 14.86
N LEU A 303 10.04 3.70 13.74
CA LEU A 303 11.29 4.49 13.77
C LEU A 303 11.09 5.88 14.37
N ALA A 304 9.96 6.54 14.06
CA ALA A 304 9.64 7.86 14.57
C ALA A 304 9.37 7.87 16.08
N LEU A 305 8.81 6.78 16.60
CA LEU A 305 8.57 6.58 18.04
C LEU A 305 9.79 6.10 18.81
N GLY A 306 10.93 5.87 18.15
CA GLY A 306 12.20 5.52 18.77
C GLY A 306 12.42 4.01 18.98
N GLY A 307 11.65 3.15 18.36
CA GLY A 307 11.83 1.71 18.36
C GLY A 307 10.54 0.91 18.47
N VAL A 308 10.66 -0.42 18.48
CA VAL A 308 9.47 -1.30 18.46
C VAL A 308 8.72 -1.28 19.79
N ARG A 309 9.38 -1.20 20.94
CA ARG A 309 8.72 -1.14 22.25
C ARG A 309 7.87 0.12 22.44
N PRO A 310 8.38 1.35 22.20
CA PRO A 310 7.57 2.57 22.23
C PRO A 310 6.41 2.53 21.24
N ALA A 311 6.62 1.99 20.04
CA ALA A 311 5.56 1.86 19.05
C ALA A 311 4.44 0.92 19.53
N MET A 312 4.79 -0.24 20.06
CA MET A 312 3.81 -1.17 20.65
C MET A 312 2.98 -0.51 21.75
N GLN A 313 3.63 0.22 22.65
CA GLN A 313 2.95 0.95 23.72
C GLN A 313 1.99 2.02 23.14
N TYR A 314 2.44 2.77 22.13
CA TYR A 314 1.62 3.79 21.48
C TYR A 314 0.38 3.20 20.79
N PHE A 315 0.53 2.05 20.10
CA PHE A 315 -0.55 1.37 19.41
C PHE A 315 -1.38 0.43 20.31
N GLY A 316 -1.07 0.34 21.60
CA GLY A 316 -1.77 -0.54 22.52
C GLY A 316 -1.50 -2.04 22.30
N VAL A 317 -0.45 -2.38 21.57
CA VAL A 317 -0.08 -3.78 21.28
C VAL A 317 0.49 -4.43 22.53
N LYS A 318 -0.13 -5.51 23.00
CA LYS A 318 0.45 -6.36 24.02
C LYS A 318 1.72 -7.02 23.49
N ARG A 319 2.60 -7.44 24.39
CA ARG A 319 3.85 -8.11 23.99
C ARG A 319 3.54 -9.33 23.12
N PRO A 320 3.96 -9.35 21.84
CA PRO A 320 3.77 -10.51 20.97
C PRO A 320 4.73 -11.64 21.39
N ARG A 321 4.41 -12.86 21.02
CA ARG A 321 5.33 -14.00 21.05
C ARG A 321 6.08 -14.12 19.72
N LYS A 322 5.38 -13.86 18.63
CA LYS A 322 5.93 -13.90 17.27
C LYS A 322 5.49 -12.69 16.46
N ILE A 323 6.43 -12.10 15.74
CA ILE A 323 6.17 -11.05 14.73
C ILE A 323 6.61 -11.58 13.38
N VAL A 324 5.72 -11.55 12.39
CA VAL A 324 5.97 -12.01 11.03
C VAL A 324 5.77 -10.85 10.08
N VAL A 325 6.79 -10.53 9.29
CA VAL A 325 6.67 -9.52 8.23
C VAL A 325 7.00 -10.17 6.89
N ILE A 326 6.01 -10.23 6.00
CA ILE A 326 6.16 -10.81 4.67
C ILE A 326 6.18 -9.69 3.63
N ALA A 327 7.33 -9.48 3.00
CA ALA A 327 7.53 -8.50 1.94
C ALA A 327 7.39 -9.17 0.57
N VAL A 328 6.38 -8.79 -0.21
CA VAL A 328 6.13 -9.31 -1.56
C VAL A 328 6.65 -8.32 -2.57
N ASN A 329 7.79 -8.64 -3.17
CA ASN A 329 8.54 -7.78 -4.06
C ASN A 329 8.42 -8.24 -5.52
N ALA A 330 7.64 -7.52 -6.30
CA ALA A 330 7.47 -7.77 -7.73
C ALA A 330 8.44 -6.95 -8.61
N ALA A 331 9.54 -6.44 -8.06
CA ALA A 331 10.57 -5.75 -8.85
C ALA A 331 11.18 -6.67 -9.91
N THR A 332 11.60 -6.09 -11.04
CA THR A 332 12.21 -6.80 -12.17
C THR A 332 13.49 -6.10 -12.58
N HIS A 333 14.47 -6.86 -13.02
CA HIS A 333 15.75 -6.38 -13.51
C HIS A 333 15.84 -6.59 -15.02
N ARG A 334 15.28 -5.66 -15.78
CA ARG A 334 15.26 -5.74 -17.26
C ARG A 334 16.49 -5.08 -17.87
N ASP A 335 17.21 -5.79 -18.75
CA ASP A 335 18.15 -5.14 -19.65
C ASP A 335 17.38 -4.47 -20.80
N LEU A 336 17.17 -3.17 -20.72
CA LEU A 336 16.47 -2.39 -21.74
C LEU A 336 17.37 -2.04 -22.93
N GLY A 337 18.67 -2.33 -22.85
CA GLY A 337 19.64 -2.14 -23.91
C GLY A 337 19.75 -0.70 -24.42
N TRP A 338 19.43 0.29 -23.59
CA TRP A 338 19.52 1.70 -23.97
C TRP A 338 20.96 2.15 -24.17
N ASP A 339 21.86 1.61 -23.36
CA ASP A 339 23.32 1.78 -23.42
C ASP A 339 23.97 1.14 -24.69
N LYS A 340 23.25 0.26 -25.36
CA LYS A 340 23.67 -0.34 -26.63
C LYS A 340 23.36 0.54 -27.86
N ARG A 341 22.73 1.69 -27.66
CA ARG A 341 22.27 2.58 -28.74
C ARG A 341 22.77 4.00 -28.50
N ALA A 342 23.38 4.60 -29.55
CA ALA A 342 23.83 5.99 -29.50
C ALA A 342 22.65 7.00 -29.46
N ARG A 343 21.46 6.59 -29.90
CA ARG A 343 20.26 7.45 -29.86
C ARG A 343 19.79 7.60 -28.43
N ALA A 344 19.58 8.82 -27.96
CA ALA A 344 18.99 9.12 -26.68
C ALA A 344 17.57 8.52 -26.56
N PRO A 345 17.20 7.96 -25.39
CA PRO A 345 15.84 7.50 -25.13
C PRO A 345 14.81 8.62 -25.28
N GLY A 346 13.63 8.29 -25.79
CA GLY A 346 12.50 9.22 -25.87
C GLY A 346 11.84 9.47 -24.52
N ILE A 347 10.95 10.48 -24.44
CA ILE A 347 10.32 10.91 -23.18
C ILE A 347 9.56 9.80 -22.46
N VAL A 348 8.95 8.89 -23.20
CA VAL A 348 8.24 7.70 -22.66
C VAL A 348 9.24 6.69 -22.11
N GLU A 349 10.36 6.47 -22.82
CA GLU A 349 11.44 5.57 -22.39
C GLU A 349 12.11 6.12 -21.12
N VAL A 350 12.35 7.43 -21.05
CA VAL A 350 12.86 8.13 -19.86
C VAL A 350 11.86 7.98 -18.70
N GLY A 351 10.55 8.10 -18.96
CA GLY A 351 9.52 7.85 -17.95
C GLY A 351 9.62 6.44 -17.34
N PHE A 352 9.85 5.42 -18.18
CA PHE A 352 10.05 4.05 -17.69
C PHE A 352 11.37 3.84 -16.94
N ALA A 353 12.41 4.63 -17.23
CA ALA A 353 13.69 4.58 -16.50
C ALA A 353 13.54 4.97 -15.01
N PHE A 354 12.50 5.72 -14.64
CA PHE A 354 12.19 5.96 -13.23
C PHE A 354 11.91 4.67 -12.48
N GLY A 355 11.38 3.63 -13.14
CA GLY A 355 11.18 2.31 -12.55
C GLY A 355 12.49 1.68 -12.07
N ASP A 356 13.58 1.80 -12.83
CA ASP A 356 14.89 1.28 -12.47
C ASP A 356 15.52 2.06 -11.31
N VAL A 357 15.31 3.38 -11.27
CA VAL A 357 15.71 4.22 -10.13
C VAL A 357 14.96 3.80 -8.87
N ILE A 358 13.65 3.59 -8.95
CA ILE A 358 12.81 3.08 -7.87
C ILE A 358 13.33 1.73 -7.35
N ASN A 359 13.66 0.80 -8.26
CA ASN A 359 14.21 -0.51 -7.89
C ASN A 359 15.55 -0.40 -7.15
N ARG A 360 16.40 0.55 -7.52
CA ARG A 360 17.67 0.80 -6.82
C ARG A 360 17.45 1.30 -5.39
N TYR A 361 16.49 2.21 -5.18
CA TYR A 361 16.13 2.66 -3.82
C TYR A 361 15.42 1.56 -3.01
N SER A 362 14.72 0.64 -3.65
CA SER A 362 14.13 -0.52 -2.99
C SER A 362 15.17 -1.42 -2.34
N PHE A 363 16.40 -1.48 -2.87
CA PHE A 363 17.50 -2.21 -2.26
C PHE A 363 17.84 -1.66 -0.86
N GLU A 364 17.96 -0.33 -0.71
CA GLU A 364 18.22 0.30 0.58
C GLU A 364 17.08 0.03 1.59
N THR A 365 15.85 0.05 1.14
CA THR A 365 14.68 -0.28 1.99
C THR A 365 14.72 -1.75 2.42
N ARG A 366 15.15 -2.68 1.56
CA ARG A 366 15.33 -4.11 1.90
C ARG A 366 16.43 -4.31 2.94
N GLN A 367 17.58 -3.63 2.81
CA GLN A 367 18.64 -3.70 3.80
C GLN A 367 18.16 -3.15 5.14
N LEU A 368 17.54 -1.97 5.14
CA LEU A 368 16.95 -1.40 6.35
C LEU A 368 15.96 -2.37 7.01
N PHE A 369 15.15 -3.06 6.22
CA PHE A 369 14.18 -4.04 6.73
C PHE A 369 14.90 -5.20 7.44
N ARG A 370 15.93 -5.80 6.82
CA ARG A 370 16.70 -6.89 7.42
C ARG A 370 17.38 -6.47 8.73
N ASP A 371 18.05 -5.31 8.72
CA ASP A 371 18.70 -4.78 9.91
C ASP A 371 17.68 -4.54 11.04
N ARG A 372 16.46 -4.13 10.70
CA ARG A 372 15.41 -3.88 11.70
C ARG A 372 14.80 -5.15 12.27
N ILE A 373 14.64 -6.21 11.48
CA ILE A 373 14.18 -7.51 11.98
C ILE A 373 15.08 -8.00 13.12
N GLU A 374 16.41 -8.01 12.91
CA GLU A 374 17.39 -8.43 13.91
C GLU A 374 17.37 -7.50 15.13
N GLN A 375 17.31 -6.19 14.91
CA GLN A 375 17.26 -5.20 15.98
C GLN A 375 16.00 -5.33 16.83
N TRP A 376 14.83 -5.54 16.21
CA TRP A 376 13.56 -5.68 16.94
C TRP A 376 13.54 -6.91 17.82
N GLU A 377 14.06 -8.03 17.35
CA GLU A 377 14.17 -9.24 18.14
C GLU A 377 15.05 -9.01 19.36
N SER A 378 16.23 -8.39 19.17
CA SER A 378 17.11 -8.00 20.27
C SER A 378 16.44 -7.04 21.25
N GLU A 379 15.84 -5.95 20.75
CA GLU A 379 15.17 -4.94 21.57
C GLU A 379 14.03 -5.53 22.40
N LEU A 380 13.20 -6.40 21.81
CA LEU A 380 12.04 -7.01 22.50
C LEU A 380 12.46 -8.01 23.59
N ASN A 381 13.64 -8.61 23.47
CA ASN A 381 14.15 -9.60 24.41
C ASN A 381 15.14 -9.02 25.45
N ASP A 382 15.61 -7.79 25.27
CA ASP A 382 16.57 -7.17 26.18
C ASP A 382 15.97 -7.00 27.60
N GLY A 383 16.80 -7.37 28.64
CA GLY A 383 16.42 -7.26 30.04
C GLY A 383 15.36 -8.26 30.54
N GLN A 384 14.98 -9.27 29.76
CA GLN A 384 13.93 -10.24 30.14
C GLN A 384 14.49 -11.65 30.28
N THR A 385 14.72 -12.08 31.53
CA THR A 385 15.28 -13.41 31.84
C THR A 385 14.24 -14.50 32.15
N SER A 386 12.97 -14.16 32.31
CA SER A 386 11.94 -15.08 32.82
C SER A 386 10.75 -15.34 31.89
N MET A 387 10.72 -14.77 30.66
CA MET A 387 9.65 -14.97 29.69
C MET A 387 10.20 -15.63 28.42
N GLU A 388 9.33 -16.35 27.70
CA GLU A 388 9.69 -16.86 26.37
C GLU A 388 10.16 -15.73 25.44
N PRO A 389 11.26 -15.93 24.71
CA PRO A 389 11.77 -14.92 23.80
C PRO A 389 10.78 -14.64 22.66
N VAL A 390 10.64 -13.37 22.31
CA VAL A 390 9.90 -12.95 21.11
C VAL A 390 10.76 -13.31 19.90
N LYS A 391 10.17 -13.98 18.90
CA LYS A 391 10.81 -14.24 17.61
C LYS A 391 10.27 -13.32 16.55
N VAL A 392 11.15 -12.83 15.67
CA VAL A 392 10.79 -11.94 14.56
C VAL A 392 11.22 -12.57 13.23
N TYR A 393 10.26 -12.83 12.35
CA TYR A 393 10.47 -13.45 11.05
C TYR A 393 10.35 -12.40 9.94
N GLY A 394 11.45 -12.16 9.23
CA GLY A 394 11.48 -11.38 7.99
C GLY A 394 11.47 -12.31 6.80
N ILE A 395 10.38 -12.31 6.05
CA ILE A 395 10.17 -13.17 4.88
C ILE A 395 10.09 -12.30 3.65
N GLU A 396 10.86 -12.59 2.62
CA GLU A 396 10.77 -11.92 1.33
C GLU A 396 10.29 -12.91 0.27
N VAL A 397 9.37 -12.47 -0.59
CA VAL A 397 8.92 -13.18 -1.79
C VAL A 397 9.33 -12.36 -2.99
N SER A 398 10.36 -12.77 -3.72
CA SER A 398 11.01 -12.01 -4.80
C SER A 398 11.51 -12.95 -5.90
N PHE A 399 11.45 -12.50 -7.16
CA PHE A 399 11.96 -13.29 -8.30
C PHE A 399 13.47 -13.54 -8.22
N GLU A 400 14.22 -12.71 -7.51
CA GLU A 400 15.65 -12.90 -7.28
C GLU A 400 15.98 -14.24 -6.57
N GLN A 401 15.02 -14.79 -5.80
CA GLN A 401 15.17 -16.06 -5.07
C GLN A 401 14.99 -17.30 -5.97
N LEU A 402 14.53 -17.14 -7.21
CA LEU A 402 14.40 -18.24 -8.15
C LEU A 402 15.77 -18.81 -8.51
N ALA A 403 15.98 -20.11 -8.29
CA ALA A 403 17.22 -20.81 -8.61
C ALA A 403 17.40 -20.95 -10.13
N ASP A 404 16.32 -21.22 -10.88
CA ASP A 404 16.36 -21.34 -12.34
C ASP A 404 16.47 -19.95 -12.99
N ALA A 405 17.62 -19.71 -13.64
CA ALA A 405 17.90 -18.46 -14.33
C ALA A 405 16.93 -18.16 -15.49
N LYS A 406 16.45 -19.19 -16.22
CA LYS A 406 15.49 -19.02 -17.32
C LYS A 406 14.09 -18.62 -16.79
N GLU A 407 13.70 -19.23 -15.70
CA GLU A 407 12.43 -18.87 -15.05
C GLU A 407 12.48 -17.45 -14.48
N ARG A 408 13.58 -17.09 -13.82
CA ARG A 408 13.82 -15.71 -13.34
C ARG A 408 13.76 -14.71 -14.49
N GLU A 409 14.48 -14.98 -15.61
CA GLU A 409 14.46 -14.17 -16.82
C GLU A 409 13.04 -13.98 -17.38
N TYR A 410 12.21 -15.02 -17.33
CA TYR A 410 10.81 -14.91 -17.75
C TYR A 410 10.05 -13.88 -16.92
N PHE A 411 10.15 -13.91 -15.59
CA PHE A 411 9.44 -12.98 -14.72
C PHE A 411 10.04 -11.58 -14.79
N ASP A 412 11.37 -11.46 -14.91
CA ASP A 412 12.06 -10.18 -15.12
C ASP A 412 11.61 -9.48 -16.40
N ASN A 413 11.27 -10.22 -17.43
CA ASN A 413 10.79 -9.68 -18.69
C ASN A 413 9.30 -9.31 -18.69
N LEU A 414 8.52 -9.60 -17.65
CA LEU A 414 7.12 -9.20 -17.57
C LEU A 414 7.00 -7.67 -17.44
N PRO A 415 6.16 -7.03 -18.28
CA PRO A 415 6.04 -5.57 -18.27
C PRO A 415 5.28 -5.06 -17.03
N THR A 416 5.65 -3.85 -16.57
CA THR A 416 4.85 -3.09 -15.60
C THR A 416 3.70 -2.40 -16.35
N LYS A 417 2.54 -3.04 -16.40
CA LYS A 417 1.32 -2.59 -17.10
C LYS A 417 0.09 -2.97 -16.29
N PHE A 418 -1.06 -2.38 -16.62
CA PHE A 418 -2.38 -2.74 -16.08
C PHE A 418 -3.09 -3.81 -16.94
N SER A 419 -2.32 -4.74 -17.50
CA SER A 419 -2.81 -5.89 -18.25
C SER A 419 -1.68 -6.88 -18.45
N LEU A 420 -1.94 -8.14 -18.17
CA LEU A 420 -1.08 -9.27 -18.50
C LEU A 420 -1.88 -10.38 -19.17
N PRO A 421 -1.25 -11.23 -20.00
CA PRO A 421 -1.91 -12.44 -20.49
C PRO A 421 -2.36 -13.33 -19.33
N PRO A 422 -3.54 -13.99 -19.41
CA PRO A 422 -4.04 -14.85 -18.34
C PRO A 422 -3.03 -15.90 -17.85
N GLY A 423 -2.31 -16.56 -18.77
CA GLY A 423 -1.29 -17.53 -18.40
C GLY A 423 -0.09 -16.94 -17.64
N ALA A 424 0.24 -15.65 -17.84
CA ALA A 424 1.26 -14.98 -17.04
C ALA A 424 0.76 -14.70 -15.62
N VAL A 425 -0.53 -14.36 -15.47
CA VAL A 425 -1.18 -14.18 -14.16
C VAL A 425 -1.15 -15.49 -13.38
N ASP A 426 -1.54 -16.60 -14.01
CA ASP A 426 -1.54 -17.91 -13.36
C ASP A 426 -0.13 -18.33 -12.90
N ARG A 427 0.89 -18.13 -13.74
CA ARG A 427 2.30 -18.38 -13.37
C ARG A 427 2.79 -17.49 -12.23
N LEU A 428 2.38 -16.22 -12.17
CA LEU A 428 2.73 -15.31 -11.07
C LEU A 428 2.12 -15.76 -9.73
N ARG A 429 0.90 -16.24 -9.74
CA ARG A 429 0.22 -16.78 -8.55
C ARG A 429 0.94 -18.04 -8.05
N GLU A 430 1.26 -18.95 -8.99
CA GLU A 430 1.91 -20.22 -8.70
C GLU A 430 3.33 -20.03 -8.13
N VAL A 431 4.13 -19.15 -8.76
CA VAL A 431 5.49 -18.85 -8.29
C VAL A 431 5.47 -18.13 -6.93
N ALA A 432 4.49 -17.29 -6.64
CA ALA A 432 4.36 -16.62 -5.35
C ALA A 432 4.22 -17.62 -4.20
N GLY A 433 3.27 -18.57 -4.32
CA GLY A 433 3.09 -19.63 -3.32
C GLY A 433 4.32 -20.52 -3.17
N ARG A 434 5.00 -20.85 -4.29
CA ARG A 434 6.22 -21.64 -4.25
C ARG A 434 7.37 -20.90 -3.54
N LEU A 435 7.64 -19.65 -3.90
CA LEU A 435 8.68 -18.82 -3.26
C LEU A 435 8.44 -18.67 -1.76
N LEU A 436 7.17 -18.51 -1.35
CA LEU A 436 6.84 -18.45 0.07
C LEU A 436 7.15 -19.77 0.77
N ARG A 437 6.70 -20.90 0.21
CA ARG A 437 6.97 -22.24 0.78
C ARG A 437 8.46 -22.60 0.81
N GLU A 438 9.25 -22.17 -0.18
CA GLU A 438 10.68 -22.43 -0.27
C GLU A 438 11.51 -21.48 0.64
N SER A 439 10.91 -20.42 1.20
CA SER A 439 11.59 -19.50 2.10
C SER A 439 12.00 -20.17 3.41
N VAL A 440 13.28 -20.08 3.76
CA VAL A 440 13.82 -20.65 5.01
C VAL A 440 13.11 -20.07 6.23
N SER A 441 12.95 -18.74 6.30
CA SER A 441 12.27 -18.07 7.43
C SER A 441 10.79 -18.45 7.53
N TYR A 442 10.13 -18.77 6.38
CA TYR A 442 8.76 -19.26 6.41
C TYR A 442 8.67 -20.69 6.94
N GLN A 443 9.60 -21.55 6.55
CA GLN A 443 9.71 -22.91 7.07
C GLN A 443 10.01 -22.93 8.59
N GLU A 444 10.90 -22.06 9.04
CA GLU A 444 11.18 -21.87 10.47
C GLU A 444 9.95 -21.42 11.25
N LEU A 445 9.20 -20.45 10.71
CA LEU A 445 7.93 -20.02 11.30
C LEU A 445 6.95 -21.18 11.45
N LEU A 446 6.74 -21.97 10.38
CA LEU A 446 5.80 -23.10 10.42
C LEU A 446 6.24 -24.19 11.40
N CYS A 447 7.54 -24.46 11.48
CA CYS A 447 8.12 -25.37 12.44
C CYS A 447 7.85 -24.90 13.88
N ASP A 448 8.11 -23.63 14.18
CA ASP A 448 7.90 -23.05 15.50
C ASP A 448 6.41 -22.99 15.91
N LEU A 449 5.49 -22.82 14.95
CA LEU A 449 4.06 -22.90 15.21
C LEU A 449 3.61 -24.33 15.53
N SER A 450 4.18 -25.34 14.86
CA SER A 450 3.87 -26.77 15.13
C SER A 450 4.44 -27.28 16.45
N PHE A 451 5.57 -26.76 16.91
CA PHE A 451 6.14 -27.08 18.24
C PHE A 451 5.26 -26.55 19.39
N GLU A 452 4.69 -25.36 19.23
CA GLU A 452 3.77 -24.80 20.22
C GLU A 452 2.49 -25.66 20.36
N GLU A 453 1.96 -26.16 19.25
CA GLU A 453 0.84 -27.12 19.24
C GLU A 453 1.12 -28.34 20.12
N GLN A 454 2.29 -28.98 19.95
CA GLN A 454 2.68 -30.15 20.71
C GLN A 454 2.86 -29.85 22.21
N SER A 455 3.44 -28.68 22.52
CA SER A 455 3.65 -28.23 23.90
C SER A 455 2.32 -27.95 24.62
N GLU A 456 1.36 -27.33 23.97
CA GLU A 456 0.04 -27.05 24.52
C GLU A 456 -0.79 -28.31 24.69
N TYR A 457 -0.73 -29.24 23.75
CA TYR A 457 -1.38 -30.55 23.87
C TYR A 457 -0.83 -31.36 25.06
N SER A 458 0.50 -31.33 25.26
CA SER A 458 1.14 -31.97 26.41
C SER A 458 0.71 -31.37 27.76
N LYS A 459 0.60 -30.03 27.86
CA LYS A 459 0.12 -29.35 29.06
C LYS A 459 -1.34 -29.69 29.38
N GLN A 460 -2.22 -29.80 28.40
CA GLN A 460 -3.62 -30.13 28.56
C GLN A 460 -3.82 -31.60 28.96
N THR A 461 -2.98 -32.53 28.49
CA THR A 461 -3.04 -33.95 28.86
C THR A 461 -2.48 -34.22 30.24
N HIS A 462 -1.58 -33.41 30.77
CA HIS A 462 -1.02 -33.52 32.13
C HIS A 462 -1.85 -32.78 33.19
N ALA A 463 -2.82 -31.95 32.78
CA ALA A 463 -3.74 -31.22 33.68
C ALA A 463 -5.09 -31.96 33.88
N ARG A 464 -5.28 -33.08 33.22
CA ARG A 464 -6.39 -34.03 33.43
C ARG A 464 -5.92 -35.26 34.25
#